data_3ffbbce77e0c3223926fc2754dcd83af
#
_entry.id   3ffbbce77e0c3223926fc2754dcd83af
#
_cell.length_a   1.000
_cell.length_b   1.000
_cell.length_c   1.000
_cell.angle_alpha   90.00
_cell.angle_beta   90.00
_cell.angle_gamma   90.00
#
_symmetry.space_group_name_H-M   'P 1'
#
loop_
_entity.id
_entity.type
_entity.pdbx_description
1 polymer ?
#
loop_
_entity_poly.entity_id
_entity_poly.type
_entity_poly.pdbx_seq_one_letter_code
_entity_poly.pdbx_strand_id
1 'polypeptide(L)'
;SVELTATERCGIQRYTFPEADAAIFLNLRKAMNWDFTNDTRIEVVDSVTIQGYRFSDGWARDQHIYFRTRFSKPFASVQLDTATVIKDGKRIGSSAIARFDFHTSAGEQILVTTAISGGSMEGAARNLAAEAPADDFDKYLAVTRKNWNEQLSKVEIKSNDIDEKVKFYTALYHSMLAPTISVSYTHLTLPTKRI
;
A
#
# COMPACT_ATOMS: atom_id res chain seq x y z
N SER A 1 0.71 9.19 16.59
CA SER A 1 1.61 9.42 15.45
C SER A 1 1.42 8.34 14.39
N VAL A 2 1.89 8.61 13.17
CA VAL A 2 1.90 7.65 12.06
C VAL A 2 3.26 7.70 11.39
N GLU A 3 3.85 6.53 11.16
CA GLU A 3 5.10 6.36 10.44
C GLU A 3 4.87 5.42 9.26
N LEU A 4 5.55 5.67 8.15
CA LEU A 4 5.35 4.94 6.90
C LEU A 4 6.68 4.44 6.36
N THR A 5 6.70 3.21 5.87
CA THR A 5 7.77 2.66 5.03
C THR A 5 7.18 1.73 3.98
N ALA A 6 7.98 1.25 3.06
CA ALA A 6 7.52 0.36 2.01
C ALA A 6 8.62 -0.62 1.59
N THR A 7 8.21 -1.75 1.04
CA THR A 7 9.02 -2.61 0.19
C THR A 7 8.65 -2.34 -1.27
N GLU A 8 9.00 -3.22 -2.20
CA GLU A 8 8.67 -3.05 -3.61
C GLU A 8 7.15 -3.10 -3.87
N ARG A 9 6.42 -3.95 -3.13
CA ARG A 9 4.98 -4.21 -3.33
C ARG A 9 4.15 -4.09 -2.06
N CYS A 10 4.78 -3.81 -0.90
CA CYS A 10 4.08 -3.66 0.37
C CYS A 10 4.28 -2.27 0.96
N GLY A 11 3.20 -1.64 1.38
CA GLY A 11 3.23 -0.48 2.27
C GLY A 11 3.08 -0.91 3.72
N ILE A 12 3.91 -0.38 4.60
CA ILE A 12 3.89 -0.71 6.03
C ILE A 12 3.68 0.59 6.81
N GLN A 13 2.65 0.61 7.61
CA GLN A 13 2.24 1.77 8.41
C GLN A 13 2.32 1.39 9.89
N ARG A 14 2.94 2.23 10.70
CA ARG A 14 2.98 2.11 12.16
C ARG A 14 2.15 3.23 12.77
N TYR A 15 1.04 2.88 13.38
CA TYR A 15 0.16 3.79 14.10
C TYR A 15 0.45 3.68 15.59
N THR A 16 0.73 4.81 16.25
CA THR A 16 0.84 4.88 17.73
C THR A 16 -0.39 5.57 18.27
N PHE A 17 -1.16 4.85 19.06
CA PHE A 17 -2.42 5.30 19.62
C PHE A 17 -2.30 5.78 21.07
N PRO A 18 -3.18 6.69 21.54
CA PRO A 18 -3.43 6.89 22.96
C PRO A 18 -4.22 5.69 23.52
N GLU A 19 -4.48 5.69 24.83
CA GLU A 19 -5.49 4.81 25.41
C GLU A 19 -6.87 5.26 24.91
N ALA A 20 -7.52 4.43 24.10
CA ALA A 20 -8.80 4.76 23.48
C ALA A 20 -9.47 3.54 22.81
N ASP A 21 -10.73 3.72 22.45
CA ASP A 21 -11.38 2.95 21.40
C ASP A 21 -10.97 3.54 20.05
N ALA A 22 -9.92 2.97 19.47
CA ALA A 22 -9.31 3.44 18.23
C ALA A 22 -9.96 2.81 17.00
N ALA A 23 -9.92 3.49 15.87
CA ALA A 23 -10.40 2.94 14.61
C ALA A 23 -9.42 3.22 13.47
N ILE A 24 -9.30 2.23 12.57
CA ILE A 24 -8.59 2.36 11.30
C ILE A 24 -9.60 2.21 10.17
N PHE A 25 -9.56 3.12 9.19
CA PHE A 25 -10.46 3.11 8.06
C PHE A 25 -9.72 2.71 6.77
N LEU A 26 -10.35 1.80 6.01
CA LEU A 26 -9.99 1.53 4.63
C LEU A 26 -11.07 2.10 3.72
N ASN A 27 -10.74 3.14 2.97
CA ASN A 27 -11.69 3.80 2.07
C ASN A 27 -11.31 3.50 0.61
N LEU A 28 -12.00 2.55 -0.02
CA LEU A 28 -11.85 2.23 -1.44
C LEU A 28 -12.78 3.02 -2.35
N ARG A 29 -13.76 3.74 -1.75
CA ARG A 29 -14.76 4.55 -2.47
C ARG A 29 -14.13 5.81 -3.03
N LYS A 30 -13.28 6.47 -2.24
CA LYS A 30 -12.72 7.74 -2.65
C LYS A 30 -11.57 7.53 -3.63
N ALA A 31 -11.70 8.20 -4.77
CA ALA A 31 -10.64 8.29 -5.75
C ALA A 31 -9.70 9.47 -5.43
N MET A 32 -8.46 9.37 -5.88
CA MET A 32 -7.56 10.50 -5.92
C MET A 32 -7.72 11.22 -7.26
N ASN A 33 -7.91 12.55 -7.21
CA ASN A 33 -8.06 13.39 -8.38
C ASN A 33 -9.32 13.00 -9.22
N TRP A 34 -9.17 12.79 -10.51
CA TRP A 34 -10.22 12.50 -11.51
C TRP A 34 -10.43 11.00 -11.80
N ASP A 35 -9.79 10.14 -11.03
CA ASP A 35 -9.99 8.70 -11.07
C ASP A 35 -11.39 8.33 -10.60
N PHE A 36 -12.08 7.44 -11.32
CA PHE A 36 -13.44 6.99 -11.03
C PHE A 36 -13.42 5.54 -10.56
N THR A 37 -13.96 5.28 -9.38
CA THR A 37 -14.09 3.93 -8.82
C THR A 37 -15.23 3.18 -9.51
N ASN A 38 -14.91 2.08 -10.20
CA ASN A 38 -15.89 1.24 -10.89
C ASN A 38 -16.46 0.16 -9.97
N ASP A 39 -15.59 -0.59 -9.31
CA ASP A 39 -15.98 -1.67 -8.40
C ASP A 39 -14.94 -1.88 -7.30
N THR A 40 -15.40 -2.27 -6.11
CA THR A 40 -14.52 -2.59 -4.98
C THR A 40 -15.05 -3.75 -4.19
N ARG A 41 -14.15 -4.48 -3.55
CA ARG A 41 -14.48 -5.57 -2.63
C ARG A 41 -13.55 -5.55 -1.42
N ILE A 42 -14.10 -5.78 -0.25
CA ILE A 42 -13.37 -6.02 1.00
C ILE A 42 -13.88 -7.33 1.59
N GLU A 43 -12.99 -8.25 1.85
CA GLU A 43 -13.25 -9.54 2.49
C GLU A 43 -12.43 -9.64 3.77
N VAL A 44 -13.08 -10.03 4.86
CA VAL A 44 -12.40 -10.42 6.09
C VAL A 44 -11.98 -11.88 5.96
N VAL A 45 -10.67 -12.14 6.06
CA VAL A 45 -10.10 -13.48 5.96
C VAL A 45 -10.01 -14.12 7.34
N ASP A 46 -9.52 -13.36 8.31
CA ASP A 46 -9.44 -13.72 9.73
C ASP A 46 -9.43 -12.46 10.61
N SER A 47 -9.18 -12.60 11.91
CA SER A 47 -9.23 -11.47 12.86
C SER A 47 -8.14 -10.41 12.67
N VAL A 48 -7.14 -10.66 11.85
CA VAL A 48 -6.03 -9.73 11.57
C VAL A 48 -5.81 -9.49 10.08
N THR A 49 -6.55 -10.19 9.21
CA THR A 49 -6.27 -10.18 7.76
C THR A 49 -7.51 -9.85 6.96
N ILE A 50 -7.37 -8.95 6.04
CA ILE A 50 -8.36 -8.62 5.02
C ILE A 50 -7.75 -8.70 3.63
N GLN A 51 -8.59 -8.85 2.62
CA GLN A 51 -8.21 -8.77 1.22
C GLN A 51 -9.31 -8.14 0.39
N GLY A 52 -9.01 -7.83 -0.84
CA GLY A 52 -9.99 -7.29 -1.77
C GLY A 52 -9.38 -6.71 -3.02
N TYR A 53 -10.17 -5.86 -3.66
CA TYR A 53 -9.75 -5.17 -4.86
C TYR A 53 -10.40 -3.80 -4.99
N ARG A 54 -9.79 -2.97 -5.82
CA ARG A 54 -10.34 -1.72 -6.34
C ARG A 54 -10.11 -1.65 -7.82
N PHE A 55 -11.21 -1.55 -8.59
CA PHE A 55 -11.19 -1.34 -10.02
C PHE A 55 -11.60 0.09 -10.31
N SER A 56 -10.90 0.75 -11.21
CA SER A 56 -11.10 2.16 -11.50
C SER A 56 -10.74 2.53 -12.93
N ASP A 57 -11.32 3.64 -13.39
CA ASP A 57 -10.94 4.34 -14.61
C ASP A 57 -10.32 5.68 -14.24
N GLY A 58 -9.32 6.08 -14.98
CA GLY A 58 -8.67 7.36 -14.80
C GLY A 58 -7.69 7.64 -15.93
N TRP A 59 -6.45 7.94 -15.57
CA TRP A 59 -5.37 8.06 -16.54
C TRP A 59 -5.18 6.79 -17.38
N ALA A 60 -5.14 5.63 -16.71
CA ALA A 60 -5.25 4.35 -17.38
C ALA A 60 -6.71 3.89 -17.36
N ARG A 61 -7.16 3.31 -18.47
CA ARG A 61 -8.46 2.66 -18.56
C ARG A 61 -8.39 1.30 -17.88
N ASP A 62 -9.44 0.92 -17.16
CA ASP A 62 -9.61 -0.42 -16.60
C ASP A 62 -8.44 -0.83 -15.67
N GLN A 63 -8.17 0.00 -14.67
CA GLN A 63 -7.16 -0.29 -13.66
C GLN A 63 -7.67 -1.30 -12.64
N HIS A 64 -6.92 -2.38 -12.45
CA HIS A 64 -7.19 -3.39 -11.45
C HIS A 64 -6.09 -3.41 -10.39
N ILE A 65 -6.45 -3.17 -9.14
CA ILE A 65 -5.56 -3.30 -7.99
C ILE A 65 -6.20 -4.24 -7.00
N TYR A 66 -5.50 -5.32 -6.71
CA TYR A 66 -5.82 -6.29 -5.65
C TYR A 66 -4.94 -6.01 -4.45
N PHE A 67 -5.45 -6.27 -3.25
CA PHE A 67 -4.69 -6.08 -2.02
C PHE A 67 -4.89 -7.20 -1.02
N ARG A 68 -3.89 -7.36 -0.16
CA ARG A 68 -3.93 -8.14 1.08
C ARG A 68 -3.35 -7.30 2.19
N THR A 69 -4.12 -7.11 3.26
CA THR A 69 -3.69 -6.31 4.41
C THR A 69 -3.67 -7.16 5.66
N ARG A 70 -2.59 -7.06 6.44
CA ARG A 70 -2.45 -7.65 7.77
C ARG A 70 -2.30 -6.56 8.81
N PHE A 71 -3.04 -6.69 9.91
CA PHE A 71 -2.90 -5.91 11.12
C PHE A 71 -2.08 -6.70 12.14
N SER A 72 -1.18 -6.06 12.88
CA SER A 72 -0.39 -6.72 13.94
C SER A 72 -1.20 -7.05 15.19
N LYS A 73 -2.44 -6.56 15.27
CA LYS A 73 -3.38 -6.78 16.36
C LYS A 73 -4.75 -7.18 15.82
N PRO A 74 -5.43 -8.16 16.42
CA PRO A 74 -6.81 -8.48 16.05
C PRO A 74 -7.73 -7.26 16.24
N PHE A 75 -8.56 -6.97 15.24
CA PHE A 75 -9.62 -5.98 15.38
C PHE A 75 -10.77 -6.55 16.23
N ALA A 76 -11.32 -5.72 17.10
CA ALA A 76 -12.44 -6.09 17.98
C ALA A 76 -13.75 -6.20 17.17
N SER A 77 -13.94 -5.32 16.19
CA SER A 77 -15.07 -5.35 15.28
C SER A 77 -14.71 -4.80 13.91
N VAL A 78 -15.51 -5.14 12.91
CA VAL A 78 -15.47 -4.58 11.57
C VAL A 78 -16.86 -4.11 11.15
N GLN A 79 -16.92 -2.91 10.60
CA GLN A 79 -18.12 -2.35 9.99
C GLN A 79 -17.84 -2.09 8.53
N LEU A 80 -18.68 -2.63 7.65
CA LEU A 80 -18.56 -2.48 6.20
C LEU A 80 -19.74 -1.67 5.67
N ASP A 81 -19.45 -0.53 5.07
CA ASP A 81 -20.39 0.29 4.31
C ASP A 81 -20.15 0.13 2.81
N THR A 82 -21.18 -0.28 2.08
CA THR A 82 -21.14 -0.46 0.63
C THR A 82 -22.21 0.38 -0.05
N ALA A 83 -21.84 1.03 -1.14
CA ALA A 83 -22.75 1.78 -1.98
C ALA A 83 -22.71 1.27 -3.43
N THR A 84 -23.84 1.36 -4.13
CA THR A 84 -23.90 1.03 -5.56
C THR A 84 -23.18 2.09 -6.39
N VAL A 85 -22.35 1.66 -7.34
CA VAL A 85 -21.73 2.54 -8.34
C VAL A 85 -22.59 2.53 -9.61
N ILE A 86 -22.99 3.75 -10.05
CA ILE A 86 -23.78 3.96 -11.25
C ILE A 86 -22.95 4.79 -12.24
N LYS A 87 -22.88 4.34 -13.49
CA LYS A 87 -22.25 5.06 -14.60
C LYS A 87 -23.19 5.00 -15.80
N ASP A 88 -23.47 6.16 -16.42
CA ASP A 88 -24.39 6.28 -17.55
C ASP A 88 -25.78 5.64 -17.29
N GLY A 89 -26.31 5.83 -16.06
CA GLY A 89 -27.59 5.28 -15.62
C GLY A 89 -27.64 3.77 -15.38
N LYS A 90 -26.50 3.07 -15.49
CA LYS A 90 -26.41 1.62 -15.26
C LYS A 90 -25.57 1.32 -14.01
N ARG A 91 -26.00 0.30 -13.26
CA ARG A 91 -25.19 -0.25 -12.18
C ARG A 91 -24.00 -0.98 -12.79
N ILE A 92 -22.77 -0.59 -12.38
CA ILE A 92 -21.52 -1.21 -12.84
C ILE A 92 -20.77 -1.95 -11.74
N GLY A 93 -21.05 -1.65 -10.47
CA GLY A 93 -20.34 -2.28 -9.36
C GLY A 93 -20.78 -1.74 -8.00
N SER A 94 -19.92 -1.90 -7.03
CA SER A 94 -20.07 -1.40 -5.66
C SER A 94 -18.83 -0.64 -5.20
N SER A 95 -18.99 0.24 -4.22
CA SER A 95 -17.89 0.95 -3.58
C SER A 95 -17.95 0.75 -2.06
N ALA A 96 -16.83 0.43 -1.45
CA ALA A 96 -16.78 0.03 -0.06
C ALA A 96 -15.89 0.95 0.78
N ILE A 97 -16.30 1.13 2.04
CA ILE A 97 -15.49 1.65 3.13
C ILE A 97 -15.58 0.64 4.28
N ALA A 98 -14.46 0.30 4.89
CA ALA A 98 -14.43 -0.51 6.09
C ALA A 98 -13.87 0.29 7.26
N ARG A 99 -14.44 0.08 8.45
CA ARG A 99 -13.93 0.55 9.74
C ARG A 99 -13.56 -0.66 10.58
N PHE A 100 -12.35 -0.66 11.09
CA PHE A 100 -11.81 -1.68 12.00
C PHE A 100 -11.59 -1.04 13.34
N ASP A 101 -12.25 -1.55 14.39
CA ASP A 101 -12.18 -1.02 15.75
C ASP A 101 -11.17 -1.81 16.58
N PHE A 102 -10.44 -1.09 17.44
CA PHE A 102 -9.41 -1.64 18.33
C PHE A 102 -9.53 -0.99 19.71
N HIS A 103 -9.31 -1.76 20.77
CA HIS A 103 -9.07 -1.21 22.10
C HIS A 103 -7.56 -1.07 22.26
N THR A 104 -7.07 0.16 22.50
CA THR A 104 -5.64 0.45 22.61
C THR A 104 -5.26 1.02 23.96
N SER A 105 -4.07 0.63 24.44
CA SER A 105 -3.42 1.24 25.59
C SER A 105 -2.62 2.46 25.16
N ALA A 106 -2.26 3.32 26.11
CA ALA A 106 -1.44 4.50 25.83
C ALA A 106 -0.08 4.11 25.24
N GLY A 107 0.26 4.65 24.07
CA GLY A 107 1.49 4.37 23.35
C GLY A 107 1.49 3.05 22.60
N GLU A 108 0.38 2.31 22.58
CA GLU A 108 0.30 1.05 21.82
C GLU A 108 0.46 1.27 20.32
N GLN A 109 1.24 0.40 19.69
CA GLN A 109 1.51 0.45 18.27
C GLN A 109 0.76 -0.66 17.54
N ILE A 110 0.08 -0.29 16.45
CA ILE A 110 -0.54 -1.22 15.52
C ILE A 110 0.15 -1.04 14.16
N LEU A 111 0.70 -2.13 13.63
CA LEU A 111 1.20 -2.16 12.27
C LEU A 111 0.09 -2.56 11.31
N VAL A 112 0.03 -1.87 10.18
CA VAL A 112 -0.84 -2.20 9.06
C VAL A 112 0.05 -2.43 7.85
N THR A 113 0.14 -3.66 7.40
CA THR A 113 0.95 -4.06 6.26
C THR A 113 0.05 -4.44 5.11
N THR A 114 0.10 -3.67 4.02
CA THR A 114 -0.71 -3.87 2.82
C THR A 114 0.17 -4.20 1.65
N ALA A 115 -0.01 -5.38 1.08
CA ALA A 115 0.56 -5.75 -0.20
C ALA A 115 -0.43 -5.53 -1.33
N ILE A 116 0.06 -5.12 -2.48
CA ILE A 116 -0.73 -4.91 -3.70
C ILE A 116 -0.29 -5.84 -4.83
N SER A 117 -1.21 -6.11 -5.77
CA SER A 117 -0.95 -6.85 -7.00
C SER A 117 -1.86 -6.32 -8.11
N GLY A 118 -1.34 -6.24 -9.34
CA GLY A 118 -2.15 -5.98 -10.54
C GLY A 118 -2.83 -7.23 -11.11
N GLY A 119 -2.53 -8.42 -10.59
CA GLY A 119 -2.99 -9.69 -11.16
C GLY A 119 -4.12 -10.37 -10.40
N SER A 120 -4.02 -10.50 -9.08
CA SER A 120 -5.04 -11.19 -8.27
C SER A 120 -4.86 -10.96 -6.76
N MET A 121 -5.88 -11.34 -5.96
CA MET A 121 -5.79 -11.35 -4.49
C MET A 121 -4.74 -12.35 -3.99
N GLU A 122 -4.60 -13.51 -4.64
CA GLU A 122 -3.55 -14.50 -4.34
C GLU A 122 -2.16 -13.94 -4.65
N GLY A 123 -2.04 -13.12 -5.71
CA GLY A 123 -0.82 -12.37 -6.03
C GLY A 123 -0.44 -11.41 -4.90
N ALA A 124 -1.40 -10.66 -4.37
CA ALA A 124 -1.18 -9.78 -3.23
C ALA A 124 -0.80 -10.57 -1.95
N ALA A 125 -1.44 -11.72 -1.72
CA ALA A 125 -1.11 -12.60 -0.60
C ALA A 125 0.33 -13.14 -0.70
N ARG A 126 0.78 -13.56 -1.90
CA ARG A 126 2.17 -13.98 -2.12
C ARG A 126 3.17 -12.84 -1.92
N ASN A 127 2.85 -11.64 -2.40
CA ASN A 127 3.69 -10.45 -2.19
C ASN A 127 3.86 -10.15 -0.69
N LEU A 128 2.76 -10.19 0.08
CA LEU A 128 2.79 -10.00 1.54
C LEU A 128 3.69 -11.02 2.22
N ALA A 129 3.52 -12.32 1.88
CA ALA A 129 4.28 -13.41 2.48
C ALA A 129 5.78 -13.35 2.13
N ALA A 130 6.12 -12.89 0.93
CA ALA A 130 7.50 -12.83 0.47
C ALA A 130 8.25 -11.59 0.99
N GLU A 131 7.62 -10.43 0.97
CA GLU A 131 8.31 -9.15 1.23
C GLU A 131 8.14 -8.66 2.67
N ALA A 132 7.00 -8.99 3.31
CA ALA A 132 6.70 -8.53 4.66
C ALA A 132 6.08 -9.65 5.53
N PRO A 133 6.80 -10.78 5.73
CA PRO A 133 6.28 -11.93 6.50
C PRO A 133 6.10 -11.65 7.99
N ALA A 134 6.82 -10.68 8.56
CA ALA A 134 6.80 -10.35 9.98
C ALA A 134 6.26 -8.94 10.24
N ASP A 135 5.85 -8.68 11.49
CA ASP A 135 5.44 -7.35 11.95
C ASP A 135 6.63 -6.62 12.58
N ASP A 136 7.58 -6.22 11.71
CA ASP A 136 8.84 -5.57 12.10
C ASP A 136 9.08 -4.32 11.24
N PHE A 137 8.47 -3.20 11.65
CA PHE A 137 8.56 -1.93 10.93
C PHE A 137 10.01 -1.44 10.78
N ASP A 138 10.80 -1.51 11.85
CA ASP A 138 12.14 -0.94 11.86
C ASP A 138 13.11 -1.72 10.96
N LYS A 139 12.94 -3.03 10.86
CA LYS A 139 13.64 -3.86 9.89
C LYS A 139 13.35 -3.43 8.46
N TYR A 140 12.07 -3.28 8.10
CA TYR A 140 11.69 -2.85 6.74
C TYR A 140 12.18 -1.44 6.44
N LEU A 141 12.08 -0.52 7.42
CA LEU A 141 12.62 0.83 7.29
C LEU A 141 14.12 0.83 7.03
N ALA A 142 14.88 0.01 7.78
CA ALA A 142 16.33 -0.10 7.59
C ALA A 142 16.70 -0.66 6.21
N VAL A 143 16.01 -1.71 5.76
CA VAL A 143 16.23 -2.30 4.42
C VAL A 143 15.92 -1.29 3.32
N THR A 144 14.79 -0.59 3.42
CA THR A 144 14.38 0.40 2.43
C THR A 144 15.37 1.57 2.36
N ARG A 145 15.81 2.08 3.51
CA ARG A 145 16.84 3.13 3.57
C ARG A 145 18.16 2.67 2.95
N LYS A 146 18.59 1.44 3.24
CA LYS A 146 19.79 0.86 2.64
C LYS A 146 19.67 0.80 1.12
N ASN A 147 18.58 0.23 0.61
CA ASN A 147 18.34 0.08 -0.83
C ASN A 147 18.34 1.45 -1.55
N TRP A 148 17.67 2.46 -0.99
CA TRP A 148 17.66 3.80 -1.56
C TRP A 148 19.05 4.44 -1.52
N ASN A 149 19.78 4.30 -0.41
CA ASN A 149 21.14 4.82 -0.31
C ASN A 149 22.07 4.17 -1.34
N GLU A 150 21.97 2.87 -1.57
CA GLU A 150 22.73 2.16 -2.61
C GLU A 150 22.41 2.68 -4.02
N GLN A 151 21.16 3.03 -4.32
CA GLN A 151 20.81 3.59 -5.62
C GLN A 151 21.27 5.04 -5.77
N LEU A 152 21.02 5.87 -4.76
CA LEU A 152 21.34 7.30 -4.80
C LEU A 152 22.86 7.55 -4.78
N SER A 153 23.64 6.71 -4.09
CA SER A 153 25.10 6.82 -4.02
C SER A 153 25.84 6.43 -5.32
N LYS A 154 25.12 5.95 -6.34
CA LYS A 154 25.71 5.74 -7.67
C LYS A 154 26.17 7.05 -8.34
N VAL A 155 25.65 8.17 -7.88
CA VAL A 155 26.07 9.51 -8.31
C VAL A 155 26.48 10.30 -7.08
N GLU A 156 27.74 10.68 -7.00
CA GLU A 156 28.27 11.54 -5.95
C GLU A 156 28.50 12.93 -6.46
N ILE A 157 28.00 13.94 -5.73
CA ILE A 157 28.30 15.34 -5.99
C ILE A 157 29.17 15.92 -4.89
N LYS A 158 30.11 16.78 -5.27
CA LYS A 158 30.94 17.55 -4.34
C LYS A 158 30.38 18.97 -4.25
N SER A 159 29.82 19.31 -3.10
CA SER A 159 29.39 20.66 -2.76
C SER A 159 29.56 20.87 -1.27
N ASN A 160 29.90 22.09 -0.86
CA ASN A 160 29.91 22.53 0.54
C ASN A 160 28.53 23.03 0.98
N ASP A 161 27.62 23.26 0.02
CA ASP A 161 26.23 23.66 0.29
C ASP A 161 25.36 22.43 0.49
N ILE A 162 24.77 22.31 1.68
CA ILE A 162 23.87 21.22 2.03
C ILE A 162 22.55 21.27 1.23
N ASP A 163 22.05 22.48 0.95
CA ASP A 163 20.81 22.68 0.22
C ASP A 163 20.94 22.24 -1.25
N GLU A 164 22.11 22.47 -1.86
CA GLU A 164 22.40 21.94 -3.20
C GLU A 164 22.39 20.40 -3.20
N LYS A 165 22.99 19.76 -2.20
CA LYS A 165 22.96 18.30 -2.06
C LYS A 165 21.54 17.78 -1.88
N VAL A 166 20.75 18.40 -1.00
CA VAL A 166 19.36 18.02 -0.77
C VAL A 166 18.55 18.14 -2.07
N LYS A 167 18.65 19.25 -2.80
CA LYS A 167 17.97 19.46 -4.08
C LYS A 167 18.37 18.40 -5.10
N PHE A 168 19.67 18.14 -5.24
CA PHE A 168 20.17 17.15 -6.20
C PHE A 168 19.65 15.74 -5.90
N TYR A 169 19.82 15.26 -4.67
CA TYR A 169 19.41 13.90 -4.33
C TYR A 169 17.87 13.73 -4.29
N THR A 170 17.14 14.80 -3.98
CA THR A 170 15.67 14.81 -4.10
C THR A 170 15.25 14.69 -5.56
N ALA A 171 15.87 15.41 -6.48
CA ALA A 171 15.58 15.31 -7.91
C ALA A 171 15.97 13.94 -8.46
N LEU A 172 17.11 13.40 -8.06
CA LEU A 172 17.56 12.06 -8.44
C LEU A 172 16.57 10.98 -7.93
N TYR A 173 16.12 11.08 -6.68
CA TYR A 173 15.08 10.21 -6.12
C TYR A 173 13.80 10.29 -6.95
N HIS A 174 13.30 11.48 -7.26
CA HIS A 174 12.09 11.65 -8.07
C HIS A 174 12.22 11.05 -9.47
N SER A 175 13.39 11.11 -10.08
CA SER A 175 13.64 10.51 -11.40
C SER A 175 13.60 8.98 -11.39
N MET A 176 13.76 8.36 -10.21
CA MET A 176 13.74 6.90 -10.02
C MET A 176 12.36 6.35 -9.61
N LEU A 177 11.34 7.19 -9.41
CA LEU A 177 10.00 6.75 -9.02
C LEU A 177 9.23 6.05 -10.16
N ALA A 178 9.67 6.20 -11.39
CA ALA A 178 9.14 5.53 -12.58
C ALA A 178 10.29 4.89 -13.38
N PRO A 179 10.06 3.74 -14.05
CA PRO A 179 8.81 2.99 -14.19
C PRO A 179 8.45 2.17 -12.94
N THR A 180 7.15 1.89 -12.77
CA THR A 180 6.62 1.10 -11.67
C THR A 180 6.62 -0.40 -11.99
N ILE A 181 6.95 -1.24 -11.01
CA ILE A 181 6.85 -2.70 -11.12
C ILE A 181 5.38 -3.11 -10.99
N SER A 182 4.82 -3.70 -12.06
CA SER A 182 3.41 -4.12 -12.09
C SER A 182 3.21 -5.64 -11.94
N VAL A 183 4.27 -6.40 -11.59
CA VAL A 183 4.21 -7.86 -11.46
C VAL A 183 4.21 -8.29 -10.00
N SER A 184 3.46 -9.36 -9.68
CA SER A 184 3.47 -9.99 -8.38
C SER A 184 4.68 -10.91 -8.20
N TYR A 185 5.08 -11.12 -6.94
CA TYR A 185 6.11 -12.10 -6.59
C TYR A 185 5.71 -13.48 -7.12
N THR A 186 6.61 -14.18 -7.81
CA THR A 186 6.38 -15.46 -8.49
C THR A 186 5.45 -15.44 -9.71
N HIS A 187 5.01 -14.29 -10.20
CA HIS A 187 4.30 -14.23 -11.45
C HIS A 187 5.27 -13.95 -12.59
N LEU A 188 5.31 -14.93 -13.50
CA LEU A 188 5.79 -14.87 -14.88
C LEU A 188 6.81 -13.76 -15.12
N THR A 189 8.06 -14.11 -15.07
CA THR A 189 9.04 -13.42 -15.89
C THR A 189 8.51 -13.45 -17.33
N LEU A 190 7.88 -12.37 -17.77
CA LEU A 190 7.78 -12.14 -19.19
C LEU A 190 9.22 -12.25 -19.69
N PRO A 191 9.49 -13.10 -20.70
CA PRO A 191 10.83 -13.14 -21.27
C PRO A 191 11.11 -11.74 -21.79
N THR A 192 11.87 -10.96 -21.04
CA THR A 192 12.47 -9.75 -21.52
C THR A 192 13.48 -10.20 -22.58
N LYS A 193 13.04 -10.27 -23.82
CA LYS A 193 14.01 -10.26 -24.91
C LYS A 193 14.82 -8.97 -24.73
N ARG A 194 16.03 -9.12 -24.22
CA ARG A 194 17.05 -8.10 -24.40
C ARG A 194 17.21 -7.93 -25.90
N ILE A 195 16.81 -6.79 -26.40
CA ILE A 195 17.21 -6.32 -27.72
C ILE A 195 18.64 -5.78 -27.57
#